data_0df8fb40948d9516c17872b437b85332
#
_entry.id   0df8fb40948d9516c17872b437b85332
#
_cell.length_a   1.000
_cell.length_b   1.000
_cell.length_c   1.000
_cell.angle_alpha   90.00
_cell.angle_beta   90.00
_cell.angle_gamma   90.00
#
_symmetry.space_group_name_H-M   'P 1'
#
loop_
_entity.id
_entity.type
_entity.pdbx_description
1 polymer ?
#
loop_
_entity_poly.entity_id
_entity_poly.type
_entity_poly.pdbx_seq_one_letter_code
_entity_poly.pdbx_strand_id
1 'polypeptide(L)'
;MKYIFLILLLFVLTDLRAQEPSSKWYKGNTHAHSYWSDGDDFPEMIMDWYKTHGYDFISLSDHNTLGDEEKWKPIPKHPFRQRRFAEYLTKYGSSWVTYKTDSTGQISVKLKTLAEYRPLFEEKGRFLIIQAEEVSDGYGGKPIHMGAINVKELVKPQGGNSVAEVMQNNLDAVYEQRQRTGQPMFAHINHPNFEWAIKLEDMVQLKGDRFFEVYNGHPHVHNYGDTATMGMEELWDKLLIHYIHQGKPLLYALATDDSHNYLEHKIGLSNPGRGWIMVKAQSLTAGALIDAMERGDFYATTGVELEDVSFKKKTLAVKVKPVPGIDYTIQFWGAEKSADGVRQGGKLLKEVKGIKATYKLRKKDLYVRAKIISSQLKENPYMEGDLVTAWTQPVAKP
;
A
#
# COMPACT_ATOMS: atom_id res chain seq x y z
N MET A 1 -43.05 47.31 53.15
CA MET A 1 -42.57 45.92 52.90
C MET A 1 -42.31 45.78 51.38
N LYS A 2 -41.04 45.77 50.95
CA LYS A 2 -40.64 45.62 49.55
C LYS A 2 -40.16 44.20 49.39
N TYR A 3 -40.81 43.38 48.55
CA TYR A 3 -40.39 42.03 48.22
C TYR A 3 -39.43 42.09 46.99
N ILE A 4 -38.20 41.66 47.20
CA ILE A 4 -37.22 41.50 46.14
C ILE A 4 -37.37 40.05 45.63
N PHE A 5 -37.79 39.91 44.35
CA PHE A 5 -37.79 38.63 43.66
C PHE A 5 -36.40 38.38 43.06
N LEU A 6 -35.70 37.37 43.57
CA LEU A 6 -34.42 36.87 43.06
C LEU A 6 -34.70 35.85 41.96
N ILE A 7 -34.46 36.21 40.70
CA ILE A 7 -34.57 35.31 39.58
C ILE A 7 -33.22 34.53 39.46
N LEU A 8 -33.27 33.26 39.79
CA LEU A 8 -32.12 32.32 39.60
C LEU A 8 -32.11 31.90 38.12
N LEU A 9 -31.14 32.41 37.33
CA LEU A 9 -30.89 31.95 35.96
C LEU A 9 -30.08 30.68 36.04
N LEU A 10 -30.70 29.51 35.80
CA LEU A 10 -30.01 28.24 35.60
C LEU A 10 -29.40 28.25 34.19
N PHE A 11 -28.08 28.43 34.10
CA PHE A 11 -27.31 28.12 32.88
C PHE A 11 -27.21 26.63 32.73
N VAL A 12 -27.97 26.02 31.83
CA VAL A 12 -27.78 24.67 31.35
C VAL A 12 -26.60 24.70 30.37
N LEU A 13 -25.40 24.36 30.85
CA LEU A 13 -24.26 24.11 30.00
C LEU A 13 -24.53 22.77 29.26
N THR A 14 -25.07 22.83 28.05
CA THR A 14 -25.07 21.70 27.14
C THR A 14 -23.64 21.50 26.66
N ASP A 15 -22.98 20.46 27.16
CA ASP A 15 -21.74 19.95 26.59
C ASP A 15 -21.98 19.55 25.13
N LEU A 16 -21.75 20.48 24.21
CA LEU A 16 -21.58 20.19 22.79
C LEU A 16 -20.26 19.43 22.63
N ARG A 17 -20.26 18.15 23.02
CA ARG A 17 -19.22 17.25 22.55
C ARG A 17 -19.39 17.18 21.06
N ALA A 18 -18.49 17.85 20.31
CA ALA A 18 -18.34 17.63 18.88
C ALA A 18 -18.16 16.13 18.69
N GLN A 19 -19.11 15.50 17.99
CA GLN A 19 -19.04 14.09 17.68
C GLN A 19 -17.78 13.91 16.85
N GLU A 20 -16.79 13.18 17.38
CA GLU A 20 -15.57 12.85 16.64
C GLU A 20 -15.98 12.32 15.27
N PRO A 21 -15.42 12.85 14.17
CA PRO A 21 -15.80 12.38 12.84
C PRO A 21 -15.60 10.88 12.74
N SER A 22 -16.64 10.16 12.35
CA SER A 22 -16.59 8.71 12.23
C SER A 22 -15.54 8.32 11.19
N SER A 23 -14.58 7.47 11.58
CA SER A 23 -13.60 6.93 10.64
C SER A 23 -14.28 6.07 9.58
N LYS A 24 -13.83 6.16 8.32
CA LYS A 24 -14.29 5.33 7.22
C LYS A 24 -13.11 4.65 6.53
N TRP A 25 -13.39 3.62 5.74
CA TRP A 25 -12.41 2.94 4.92
C TRP A 25 -12.11 3.75 3.66
N TYR A 26 -10.82 3.91 3.34
CA TYR A 26 -10.32 4.53 2.12
C TYR A 26 -9.50 3.51 1.34
N LYS A 27 -9.86 3.30 0.07
CA LYS A 27 -9.17 2.41 -0.87
C LYS A 27 -8.00 3.14 -1.51
N GLY A 28 -6.79 2.58 -1.47
CA GLY A 28 -5.65 3.20 -2.11
C GLY A 28 -4.54 2.26 -2.54
N ASN A 29 -3.74 2.72 -3.48
CA ASN A 29 -2.54 2.04 -3.94
C ASN A 29 -1.32 2.92 -3.70
N THR A 30 -0.22 2.31 -3.23
CA THR A 30 1.03 3.01 -2.90
C THR A 30 2.19 2.64 -3.81
N HIS A 31 1.94 1.87 -4.89
CA HIS A 31 2.98 1.44 -5.81
C HIS A 31 2.43 1.32 -7.25
N ALA A 32 2.80 2.26 -8.09
CA ALA A 32 2.40 2.34 -9.49
C ALA A 32 3.41 3.19 -10.29
N HIS A 33 3.61 2.85 -11.56
CA HIS A 33 4.58 3.49 -12.45
C HIS A 33 3.90 4.13 -13.65
N SER A 34 4.54 5.15 -14.19
CA SER A 34 4.06 5.90 -15.35
C SER A 34 5.16 6.07 -16.40
N TYR A 35 4.89 6.88 -17.43
CA TYR A 35 5.93 7.32 -18.37
C TYR A 35 7.06 8.13 -17.73
N TRP A 36 6.93 8.54 -16.48
CA TRP A 36 8.04 9.15 -15.74
C TRP A 36 9.19 8.17 -15.50
N SER A 37 8.90 6.88 -15.42
CA SER A 37 9.92 5.82 -15.40
C SER A 37 9.71 4.82 -16.54
N ASP A 38 9.20 3.67 -16.26
CA ASP A 38 9.06 2.54 -17.18
C ASP A 38 7.62 2.00 -17.32
N GLY A 39 6.67 2.64 -16.68
CA GLY A 39 5.25 2.43 -16.95
C GLY A 39 4.89 2.75 -18.41
N ASP A 40 3.75 2.28 -18.87
CA ASP A 40 3.39 2.36 -20.27
C ASP A 40 2.28 3.38 -20.60
N ASP A 41 1.97 4.26 -19.64
CA ASP A 41 0.94 5.27 -19.81
C ASP A 41 1.30 6.65 -19.20
N PHE A 42 0.51 7.65 -19.60
CA PHE A 42 0.63 9.02 -19.10
C PHE A 42 0.08 9.12 -17.66
N PRO A 43 0.70 9.92 -16.77
CA PRO A 43 0.20 10.10 -15.40
C PRO A 43 -1.29 10.43 -15.32
N GLU A 44 -1.79 11.31 -16.20
CA GLU A 44 -3.20 11.72 -16.20
C GLU A 44 -4.14 10.56 -16.55
N MET A 45 -3.74 9.69 -17.47
CA MET A 45 -4.51 8.52 -17.86
C MET A 45 -4.56 7.51 -16.71
N ILE A 46 -3.48 7.39 -15.96
CA ILE A 46 -3.37 6.54 -14.77
C ILE A 46 -4.24 7.09 -13.64
N MET A 47 -4.17 8.41 -13.35
CA MET A 47 -5.03 9.04 -12.34
C MET A 47 -6.50 8.83 -12.64
N ASP A 48 -6.89 9.00 -13.90
CA ASP A 48 -8.25 8.77 -14.36
C ASP A 48 -8.69 7.32 -14.14
N TRP A 49 -7.81 6.36 -14.47
CA TRP A 49 -8.08 4.94 -14.26
C TRP A 49 -8.36 4.65 -12.77
N TYR A 50 -7.45 5.02 -11.86
CA TYR A 50 -7.64 4.77 -10.43
C TYR A 50 -8.89 5.46 -9.87
N LYS A 51 -9.10 6.73 -10.23
CA LYS A 51 -10.27 7.49 -9.78
C LYS A 51 -11.59 6.85 -10.24
N THR A 52 -11.68 6.40 -11.49
CA THR A 52 -12.88 5.77 -12.06
C THR A 52 -13.09 4.33 -11.58
N HIS A 53 -12.04 3.66 -11.06
CA HIS A 53 -12.13 2.33 -10.44
C HIS A 53 -12.31 2.37 -8.92
N GLY A 54 -12.77 3.52 -8.39
CA GLY A 54 -13.21 3.67 -7.01
C GLY A 54 -12.08 3.70 -5.98
N TYR A 55 -10.86 4.08 -6.38
CA TYR A 55 -9.81 4.39 -5.44
C TYR A 55 -10.03 5.78 -4.84
N ASP A 56 -9.78 5.92 -3.54
CA ASP A 56 -9.81 7.19 -2.83
C ASP A 56 -8.45 7.89 -2.86
N PHE A 57 -7.35 7.14 -2.94
CA PHE A 57 -6.01 7.71 -3.06
C PHE A 57 -5.06 6.84 -3.86
N ILE A 58 -4.03 7.49 -4.41
CA ILE A 58 -2.98 6.85 -5.20
C ILE A 58 -1.64 7.53 -4.92
N SER A 59 -0.57 6.76 -4.90
CA SER A 59 0.80 7.23 -5.04
C SER A 59 1.36 6.70 -6.35
N LEU A 60 1.71 7.60 -7.30
CA LEU A 60 2.66 7.24 -8.35
C LEU A 60 4.04 7.25 -7.72
N SER A 61 4.73 6.13 -7.81
CA SER A 61 6.04 5.89 -7.22
C SER A 61 7.06 5.53 -8.29
N ASP A 62 7.14 6.34 -9.33
CA ASP A 62 8.10 6.16 -10.43
C ASP A 62 9.54 6.04 -9.91
N HIS A 63 10.37 5.23 -10.57
CA HIS A 63 11.76 4.96 -10.17
C HIS A 63 12.60 6.23 -10.08
N ASN A 64 13.08 6.58 -8.87
CA ASN A 64 14.03 7.66 -8.60
C ASN A 64 13.64 9.01 -9.22
N THR A 65 12.34 9.33 -9.25
CA THR A 65 11.83 10.62 -9.74
C THR A 65 10.51 10.98 -9.05
N LEU A 66 10.30 12.28 -8.82
CA LEU A 66 9.03 12.83 -8.30
C LEU A 66 8.13 13.38 -9.41
N GLY A 67 8.56 13.28 -10.66
CA GLY A 67 7.81 13.84 -11.79
C GLY A 67 7.69 15.37 -11.73
N ASP A 68 8.73 16.06 -11.28
CA ASP A 68 8.76 17.52 -11.06
C ASP A 68 9.74 18.28 -11.97
N GLU A 69 10.42 17.57 -12.87
CA GLU A 69 11.37 18.13 -13.83
C GLU A 69 10.79 18.20 -15.26
N GLU A 70 11.52 18.82 -16.20
CA GLU A 70 11.15 18.77 -17.61
C GLU A 70 11.58 17.44 -18.25
N LYS A 71 10.63 16.63 -18.71
CA LYS A 71 10.90 15.35 -19.38
C LYS A 71 10.13 15.20 -20.65
N TRP A 72 10.84 14.80 -21.72
CA TRP A 72 10.26 14.44 -23.01
C TRP A 72 10.32 12.93 -23.19
N LYS A 73 9.15 12.29 -23.31
CA LYS A 73 9.03 10.83 -23.53
C LYS A 73 8.82 10.55 -25.01
N PRO A 74 9.72 9.85 -25.69
CA PRO A 74 9.47 9.35 -27.03
C PRO A 74 8.38 8.28 -27.00
N ILE A 75 7.38 8.39 -27.85
CA ILE A 75 6.30 7.42 -27.97
C ILE A 75 6.75 6.31 -28.92
N PRO A 76 6.88 5.07 -28.47
CA PRO A 76 7.32 3.97 -29.33
C PRO A 76 6.45 3.83 -30.57
N LYS A 77 7.07 3.50 -31.72
CA LYS A 77 6.37 3.27 -33.02
C LYS A 77 5.59 1.93 -33.02
N HIS A 78 5.03 1.56 -31.88
CA HIS A 78 4.19 0.38 -31.72
C HIS A 78 2.71 0.79 -31.83
N PRO A 79 1.84 0.06 -32.58
CA PRO A 79 0.46 0.47 -32.82
C PRO A 79 -0.32 0.83 -31.54
N PHE A 80 -0.19 0.04 -30.46
CA PHE A 80 -0.86 0.31 -29.18
C PHE A 80 -0.39 1.62 -28.53
N ARG A 81 0.92 1.92 -28.58
CA ARG A 81 1.48 3.15 -28.00
C ARG A 81 1.05 4.38 -28.80
N GLN A 82 1.02 4.28 -30.12
CA GLN A 82 0.55 5.36 -30.99
C GLN A 82 -0.95 5.62 -30.78
N ARG A 83 -1.76 4.57 -30.68
CA ARG A 83 -3.18 4.69 -30.35
C ARG A 83 -3.38 5.35 -28.99
N ARG A 84 -2.62 4.93 -27.96
CA ARG A 84 -2.72 5.51 -26.62
C ARG A 84 -2.37 6.99 -26.59
N PHE A 85 -1.35 7.40 -27.36
CA PHE A 85 -1.04 8.82 -27.54
C PHE A 85 -2.21 9.57 -28.21
N ALA A 86 -2.83 9.00 -29.24
CA ALA A 86 -3.99 9.61 -29.89
C ALA A 86 -5.20 9.73 -28.93
N GLU A 87 -5.46 8.71 -28.10
CA GLU A 87 -6.47 8.75 -27.05
C GLU A 87 -6.19 9.83 -26.01
N TYR A 88 -4.94 9.95 -25.57
CA TYR A 88 -4.48 10.99 -24.63
C TYR A 88 -4.67 12.40 -25.23
N LEU A 89 -4.24 12.59 -26.48
CA LEU A 89 -4.42 13.86 -27.19
C LEU A 89 -5.91 14.19 -27.40
N THR A 90 -6.72 13.20 -27.72
CA THR A 90 -8.19 13.37 -27.89
C THR A 90 -8.85 13.76 -26.57
N LYS A 91 -8.46 13.13 -25.47
CA LYS A 91 -9.07 13.32 -24.16
C LYS A 91 -8.72 14.68 -23.54
N TYR A 92 -7.47 15.10 -23.62
CA TYR A 92 -6.98 16.32 -22.95
C TYR A 92 -6.81 17.52 -23.89
N GLY A 93 -6.77 17.30 -25.20
CA GLY A 93 -6.67 18.34 -26.21
C GLY A 93 -5.27 18.92 -26.39
N SER A 94 -5.07 19.63 -27.52
CA SER A 94 -3.78 20.23 -27.89
C SER A 94 -3.36 21.42 -27.01
N SER A 95 -4.27 21.99 -26.25
CA SER A 95 -3.94 23.04 -25.26
C SER A 95 -3.25 22.47 -24.01
N TRP A 96 -3.48 21.20 -23.71
CA TRP A 96 -2.86 20.48 -22.59
C TRP A 96 -1.65 19.68 -23.07
N VAL A 97 -1.79 18.91 -24.14
CA VAL A 97 -0.76 17.96 -24.61
C VAL A 97 0.27 18.68 -25.46
N THR A 98 1.47 18.83 -24.95
CA THR A 98 2.61 19.38 -25.71
C THR A 98 3.42 18.25 -26.30
N TYR A 99 3.57 18.22 -27.63
CA TYR A 99 4.36 17.21 -28.33
C TYR A 99 5.11 17.79 -29.50
N LYS A 100 6.13 17.07 -29.96
CA LYS A 100 6.91 17.38 -31.18
C LYS A 100 7.12 16.10 -31.98
N THR A 101 7.26 16.28 -33.30
CA THR A 101 7.59 15.19 -34.23
C THR A 101 8.90 15.54 -34.93
N ASP A 102 9.88 14.65 -34.91
CA ASP A 102 11.14 14.84 -35.59
C ASP A 102 11.08 14.46 -37.10
N SER A 103 12.20 14.65 -37.80
CA SER A 103 12.30 14.34 -39.25
C SER A 103 12.11 12.86 -39.58
N THR A 104 12.18 11.95 -38.61
CA THR A 104 11.95 10.51 -38.76
C THR A 104 10.51 10.12 -38.46
N GLY A 105 9.65 11.08 -38.12
CA GLY A 105 8.29 10.85 -37.67
C GLY A 105 8.17 10.34 -36.24
N GLN A 106 9.23 10.43 -35.42
CA GLN A 106 9.19 10.07 -34.01
C GLN A 106 8.48 11.16 -33.21
N ILE A 107 7.37 10.77 -32.55
CA ILE A 107 6.63 11.64 -31.63
C ILE A 107 7.31 11.58 -30.27
N SER A 108 7.52 12.76 -29.68
CA SER A 108 7.93 12.91 -28.27
C SER A 108 6.94 13.82 -27.57
N VAL A 109 6.45 13.41 -26.41
CA VAL A 109 5.49 14.15 -25.58
C VAL A 109 6.22 14.72 -24.37
N LYS A 110 5.98 16.00 -24.06
CA LYS A 110 6.40 16.59 -22.80
C LYS A 110 5.48 16.09 -21.70
N LEU A 111 6.01 15.34 -20.75
CA LEU A 111 5.24 14.85 -19.62
C LEU A 111 4.79 16.01 -18.73
N LYS A 112 3.61 15.89 -18.16
CA LYS A 112 3.09 16.83 -17.17
C LYS A 112 3.64 16.48 -15.80
N THR A 113 4.11 17.51 -15.08
CA THR A 113 4.56 17.36 -13.70
C THR A 113 3.38 17.09 -12.76
N LEU A 114 3.68 16.49 -11.60
CA LEU A 114 2.67 16.27 -10.56
C LEU A 114 1.91 17.57 -10.21
N ALA A 115 2.61 18.69 -10.12
CA ALA A 115 1.99 19.99 -9.82
C ALA A 115 1.01 20.44 -10.91
N GLU A 116 1.27 20.12 -12.19
CA GLU A 116 0.39 20.46 -13.32
C GLU A 116 -0.87 19.59 -13.33
N TYR A 117 -0.76 18.25 -13.22
CA TYR A 117 -1.93 17.37 -13.37
C TYR A 117 -2.73 17.15 -12.08
N ARG A 118 -2.13 17.33 -10.89
CA ARG A 118 -2.82 17.16 -9.61
C ARG A 118 -4.16 17.90 -9.52
N PRO A 119 -4.28 19.19 -9.91
CA PRO A 119 -5.55 19.94 -9.83
C PRO A 119 -6.67 19.38 -10.71
N LEU A 120 -6.35 18.57 -11.72
CA LEU A 120 -7.37 17.96 -12.60
C LEU A 120 -8.10 16.79 -11.90
N PHE A 121 -7.44 16.15 -10.95
CA PHE A 121 -7.92 14.89 -10.39
C PHE A 121 -8.24 14.97 -8.90
N GLU A 122 -7.45 15.71 -8.11
CA GLU A 122 -7.70 15.82 -6.67
C GLU A 122 -9.06 16.44 -6.40
N GLU A 123 -9.78 15.77 -5.50
CA GLU A 123 -11.10 16.20 -5.05
C GLU A 123 -11.20 15.97 -3.54
N LYS A 124 -11.39 17.07 -2.79
CA LYS A 124 -11.38 17.03 -1.34
C LYS A 124 -12.37 16.00 -0.78
N GLY A 125 -11.83 15.06 -0.01
CA GLY A 125 -12.60 13.98 0.63
C GLY A 125 -13.03 12.85 -0.31
N ARG A 126 -12.61 12.85 -1.58
CA ARG A 126 -12.98 11.86 -2.58
C ARG A 126 -11.80 11.23 -3.32
N PHE A 127 -10.82 12.02 -3.75
CA PHE A 127 -9.63 11.50 -4.42
C PHE A 127 -8.40 12.32 -4.06
N LEU A 128 -7.35 11.66 -3.59
CA LEU A 128 -6.09 12.26 -3.15
C LEU A 128 -4.93 11.66 -3.93
N ILE A 129 -4.00 12.50 -4.40
CA ILE A 129 -2.73 12.07 -4.99
C ILE A 129 -1.61 12.34 -3.99
N ILE A 130 -0.95 11.30 -3.52
CA ILE A 130 0.16 11.38 -2.58
C ILE A 130 1.48 11.34 -3.36
N GLN A 131 2.33 12.34 -3.19
CA GLN A 131 3.65 12.37 -3.82
C GLN A 131 4.51 11.23 -3.29
N ALA A 132 5.12 10.46 -4.18
CA ALA A 132 5.94 9.32 -3.81
C ALA A 132 6.99 9.04 -4.88
N GLU A 133 7.91 8.18 -4.55
CA GLU A 133 8.85 7.55 -5.48
C GLU A 133 9.13 6.11 -5.04
N GLU A 134 9.59 5.31 -5.96
CA GLU A 134 10.30 4.09 -5.64
C GLU A 134 11.80 4.35 -5.68
N VAL A 135 12.43 4.38 -4.49
CA VAL A 135 13.89 4.45 -4.38
C VAL A 135 14.45 3.13 -4.87
N SER A 136 14.95 3.15 -6.10
CA SER A 136 15.45 1.95 -6.81
C SER A 136 16.95 1.92 -6.73
N ASP A 137 17.45 1.00 -5.92
CA ASP A 137 18.84 0.78 -5.57
C ASP A 137 19.22 -0.69 -5.82
N GLY A 138 20.43 -1.09 -5.52
CA GLY A 138 20.87 -2.46 -5.70
C GLY A 138 22.19 -2.81 -5.00
N TYR A 139 22.41 -4.11 -4.82
CA TYR A 139 23.66 -4.65 -4.30
C TYR A 139 23.98 -6.01 -4.93
N GLY A 140 25.17 -6.15 -5.49
CA GLY A 140 25.62 -7.41 -6.07
C GLY A 140 24.73 -7.94 -7.21
N GLY A 141 24.14 -7.03 -8.01
CA GLY A 141 23.22 -7.36 -9.10
C GLY A 141 21.79 -7.66 -8.65
N LYS A 142 21.48 -7.54 -7.36
CA LYS A 142 20.13 -7.71 -6.82
C LYS A 142 19.41 -6.37 -6.79
N PRO A 143 18.18 -6.26 -7.32
CA PRO A 143 17.36 -5.08 -7.19
C PRO A 143 16.86 -4.93 -5.73
N ILE A 144 17.02 -3.73 -5.16
CA ILE A 144 16.57 -3.41 -3.81
C ILE A 144 15.75 -2.13 -3.90
N HIS A 145 14.44 -2.26 -3.83
CA HIS A 145 13.52 -1.17 -4.04
C HIS A 145 12.71 -0.86 -2.78
N MET A 146 12.45 0.42 -2.56
CA MET A 146 11.67 0.89 -1.42
C MET A 146 10.73 2.00 -1.84
N GLY A 147 9.45 1.85 -1.49
CA GLY A 147 8.48 2.92 -1.65
C GLY A 147 8.72 4.02 -0.60
N ALA A 148 8.89 5.25 -1.05
CA ALA A 148 9.01 6.44 -0.22
C ALA A 148 7.74 7.29 -0.39
N ILE A 149 6.85 7.27 0.60
CA ILE A 149 5.49 7.80 0.49
C ILE A 149 5.34 9.12 1.22
N ASN A 150 4.70 10.08 0.54
CA ASN A 150 4.50 11.46 0.98
C ASN A 150 5.81 12.22 1.19
N VAL A 151 6.84 11.88 0.42
CA VAL A 151 8.11 12.60 0.43
C VAL A 151 7.94 14.01 -0.14
N LYS A 152 8.74 14.94 0.35
CA LYS A 152 8.75 16.34 -0.10
C LYS A 152 9.83 16.60 -1.14
N GLU A 153 10.91 15.87 -1.03
CA GLU A 153 12.10 15.97 -1.87
C GLU A 153 12.53 14.58 -2.32
N LEU A 154 13.14 14.48 -3.48
CA LEU A 154 13.68 13.23 -4.02
C LEU A 154 14.70 12.60 -3.06
N VAL A 155 14.49 11.35 -2.72
CA VAL A 155 15.42 10.52 -1.95
C VAL A 155 16.28 9.74 -2.94
N LYS A 156 17.51 10.18 -3.14
CA LYS A 156 18.43 9.45 -4.02
C LYS A 156 18.81 8.11 -3.41
N PRO A 157 19.07 7.07 -4.23
CA PRO A 157 19.63 5.81 -3.76
C PRO A 157 20.91 6.03 -2.94
N GLN A 158 20.99 5.44 -1.75
CA GLN A 158 22.08 5.67 -0.78
C GLN A 158 23.20 4.64 -0.90
N GLY A 159 22.93 3.49 -1.57
CA GLY A 159 23.88 2.39 -1.65
C GLY A 159 24.16 1.71 -0.31
N GLY A 160 25.14 0.82 -0.30
CA GLY A 160 25.58 0.08 0.88
C GLY A 160 26.51 -1.07 0.51
N ASN A 161 27.03 -1.79 1.52
CA ASN A 161 27.95 -2.92 1.35
C ASN A 161 27.26 -4.28 1.51
N SER A 162 25.94 -4.29 1.68
CA SER A 162 25.09 -5.46 1.74
C SER A 162 23.65 -5.12 1.39
N VAL A 163 22.83 -6.13 1.11
CA VAL A 163 21.37 -5.95 0.89
C VAL A 163 20.71 -5.25 2.09
N ALA A 164 21.03 -5.67 3.31
CA ALA A 164 20.50 -5.07 4.53
C ALA A 164 20.95 -3.61 4.71
N GLU A 165 22.22 -3.29 4.40
CA GLU A 165 22.74 -1.92 4.52
C GLU A 165 22.10 -0.99 3.48
N VAL A 166 21.91 -1.42 2.24
CA VAL A 166 21.22 -0.63 1.21
C VAL A 166 19.79 -0.32 1.66
N MET A 167 19.04 -1.32 2.15
CA MET A 167 17.70 -1.07 2.68
C MET A 167 17.71 -0.10 3.85
N GLN A 168 18.64 -0.29 4.81
CA GLN A 168 18.72 0.58 6.00
C GLN A 168 19.04 2.03 5.63
N ASN A 169 20.02 2.25 4.75
CA ASN A 169 20.44 3.58 4.35
C ASN A 169 19.30 4.33 3.63
N ASN A 170 18.57 3.66 2.74
CA ASN A 170 17.41 4.26 2.06
C ASN A 170 16.25 4.53 3.03
N LEU A 171 16.00 3.63 3.98
CA LEU A 171 15.02 3.80 5.05
C LEU A 171 15.33 5.01 5.91
N ASP A 172 16.59 5.13 6.35
CA ASP A 172 17.08 6.22 7.18
C ASP A 172 16.95 7.57 6.44
N ALA A 173 17.26 7.63 5.14
CA ALA A 173 17.13 8.85 4.34
C ALA A 173 15.68 9.36 4.27
N VAL A 174 14.68 8.46 4.15
CA VAL A 174 13.25 8.84 4.20
C VAL A 174 12.88 9.39 5.57
N TYR A 175 13.29 8.72 6.66
CA TYR A 175 12.94 9.16 8.00
C TYR A 175 13.73 10.40 8.46
N GLU A 176 14.94 10.61 8.00
CA GLU A 176 15.67 11.87 8.16
C GLU A 176 14.95 13.04 7.47
N GLN A 177 14.45 12.82 6.25
CA GLN A 177 13.63 13.82 5.57
C GLN A 177 12.35 14.12 6.35
N ARG A 178 11.65 13.08 6.87
CA ARG A 178 10.48 13.23 7.73
C ARG A 178 10.79 14.09 8.96
N GLN A 179 11.88 13.80 9.66
CA GLN A 179 12.29 14.54 10.86
C GLN A 179 12.63 16.00 10.52
N ARG A 180 13.40 16.24 9.47
CA ARG A 180 13.82 17.57 9.04
C ARG A 180 12.65 18.44 8.58
N THR A 181 11.69 17.85 7.87
CA THR A 181 10.57 18.61 7.26
C THR A 181 9.33 18.69 8.14
N GLY A 182 9.20 17.80 9.13
CA GLY A 182 7.98 17.64 9.95
C GLY A 182 6.78 17.06 9.17
N GLN A 183 6.97 16.67 7.89
CA GLN A 183 5.91 16.10 7.08
C GLN A 183 5.77 14.61 7.40
N PRO A 184 4.53 14.10 7.66
CA PRO A 184 4.31 12.67 7.81
C PRO A 184 4.75 11.92 6.54
N MET A 185 5.65 10.95 6.69
CA MET A 185 6.17 10.11 5.61
C MET A 185 6.34 8.69 6.13
N PHE A 186 6.28 7.70 5.24
CA PHE A 186 6.73 6.36 5.57
C PHE A 186 7.45 5.73 4.38
N ALA A 187 8.30 4.76 4.70
CA ALA A 187 8.89 3.88 3.70
C ALA A 187 8.36 2.46 3.86
N HIS A 188 8.26 1.73 2.75
CA HIS A 188 8.00 0.30 2.75
C HIS A 188 8.99 -0.45 1.87
N ILE A 189 9.30 -1.68 2.27
CA ILE A 189 10.16 -2.56 1.48
C ILE A 189 9.30 -3.16 0.38
N ASN A 190 9.68 -2.91 -0.87
CA ASN A 190 8.96 -3.39 -2.04
C ASN A 190 9.33 -4.86 -2.32
N HIS A 191 8.37 -5.65 -2.72
CA HIS A 191 8.47 -6.96 -3.35
C HIS A 191 9.75 -7.78 -3.00
N PRO A 192 10.01 -8.16 -1.74
CA PRO A 192 11.25 -8.87 -1.36
C PRO A 192 11.61 -10.05 -2.25
N ASN A 193 10.59 -10.79 -2.74
CA ASN A 193 10.77 -11.93 -3.63
C ASN A 193 10.90 -11.58 -5.12
N PHE A 194 10.98 -10.30 -5.48
CA PHE A 194 11.31 -9.90 -6.85
C PHE A 194 12.73 -10.38 -7.15
N GLU A 195 12.86 -11.26 -8.15
CA GLU A 195 14.15 -11.87 -8.49
C GLU A 195 14.87 -12.54 -7.27
N TRP A 196 14.11 -12.89 -6.23
CA TRP A 196 14.63 -13.44 -4.97
C TRP A 196 15.71 -12.58 -4.31
N ALA A 197 15.61 -11.26 -4.47
CA ALA A 197 16.67 -10.32 -4.12
C ALA A 197 16.87 -10.16 -2.61
N ILE A 198 15.76 -10.02 -1.85
CA ILE A 198 15.79 -9.72 -0.42
C ILE A 198 15.35 -10.97 0.36
N LYS A 199 16.12 -11.33 1.37
CA LYS A 199 15.90 -12.52 2.19
C LYS A 199 15.51 -12.17 3.63
N LEU A 200 15.04 -13.18 4.36
CA LEU A 200 14.74 -13.06 5.79
C LEU A 200 15.92 -12.50 6.58
N GLU A 201 17.13 -13.01 6.30
CA GLU A 201 18.38 -12.64 6.99
C GLU A 201 18.74 -11.17 6.79
N ASP A 202 18.35 -10.59 5.65
CA ASP A 202 18.55 -9.18 5.35
C ASP A 202 17.57 -8.31 6.15
N MET A 203 16.26 -8.66 6.13
CA MET A 203 15.20 -7.88 6.75
C MET A 203 15.24 -7.90 8.29
N VAL A 204 15.66 -9.00 8.92
CA VAL A 204 15.75 -9.07 10.40
C VAL A 204 16.79 -8.12 10.99
N GLN A 205 17.74 -7.62 10.20
CA GLN A 205 18.77 -6.67 10.61
C GLN A 205 18.26 -5.22 10.67
N LEU A 206 17.17 -4.90 9.96
CA LEU A 206 16.66 -3.54 9.82
C LEU A 206 16.19 -2.95 11.15
N LYS A 207 16.25 -1.64 11.24
CA LYS A 207 15.77 -0.85 12.37
C LYS A 207 14.81 0.23 11.86
N GLY A 208 13.69 0.42 12.55
CA GLY A 208 12.73 1.47 12.20
C GLY A 208 11.80 1.15 11.04
N ASP A 209 12.02 0.04 10.34
CA ASP A 209 11.13 -0.45 9.31
C ASP A 209 9.77 -0.88 9.91
N ARG A 210 8.70 -0.50 9.23
CA ARG A 210 7.33 -0.72 9.71
C ARG A 210 6.42 -1.36 8.68
N PHE A 211 6.81 -1.31 7.39
CA PHE A 211 5.95 -1.71 6.29
C PHE A 211 6.72 -2.47 5.22
N PHE A 212 6.08 -3.48 4.62
CA PHE A 212 6.59 -4.21 3.46
C PHE A 212 5.41 -4.73 2.62
N GLU A 213 5.66 -5.15 1.39
CA GLU A 213 4.64 -5.72 0.53
C GLU A 213 4.52 -7.23 0.76
N VAL A 214 3.36 -7.68 1.26
CA VAL A 214 3.03 -9.12 1.37
C VAL A 214 2.47 -9.68 0.07
N TYR A 215 1.94 -8.78 -0.76
CA TYR A 215 1.45 -9.08 -2.09
C TYR A 215 1.79 -7.91 -3.02
N ASN A 216 2.33 -8.24 -4.18
CA ASN A 216 2.64 -7.31 -5.24
C ASN A 216 2.10 -7.88 -6.56
N GLY A 217 1.47 -7.03 -7.39
CA GLY A 217 0.82 -7.45 -8.64
C GLY A 217 1.76 -7.70 -9.82
N HIS A 218 3.06 -7.42 -9.68
CA HIS A 218 4.05 -7.59 -10.75
C HIS A 218 4.38 -9.07 -11.01
N PRO A 219 4.42 -9.53 -12.27
CA PRO A 219 4.56 -10.95 -12.61
C PRO A 219 5.88 -11.60 -12.19
N HIS A 220 6.94 -10.82 -11.97
CA HIS A 220 8.24 -11.31 -11.52
C HIS A 220 8.39 -11.35 -9.99
N VAL A 221 7.36 -10.97 -9.24
CA VAL A 221 7.34 -11.12 -7.78
C VAL A 221 6.78 -12.49 -7.43
N HIS A 222 7.57 -13.30 -6.76
CA HIS A 222 7.17 -14.65 -6.37
C HIS A 222 6.37 -14.63 -5.06
N ASN A 223 5.15 -14.08 -5.08
CA ASN A 223 4.31 -13.91 -3.89
C ASN A 223 4.12 -15.20 -3.09
N TYR A 224 3.95 -16.33 -3.77
CA TYR A 224 3.64 -17.62 -3.16
C TYR A 224 4.87 -18.49 -2.87
N GLY A 225 6.07 -18.00 -3.21
CA GLY A 225 7.30 -18.80 -3.09
C GLY A 225 7.38 -19.94 -4.10
N ASP A 226 8.32 -20.84 -3.86
CA ASP A 226 8.49 -22.08 -4.60
C ASP A 226 8.90 -23.24 -3.67
N THR A 227 9.38 -24.35 -4.21
CA THR A 227 9.84 -25.50 -3.41
C THR A 227 11.09 -25.23 -2.59
N ALA A 228 11.87 -24.20 -2.92
CA ALA A 228 13.14 -23.86 -2.29
C ALA A 228 13.08 -22.58 -1.46
N THR A 229 12.18 -21.64 -1.83
CA THR A 229 12.11 -20.31 -1.25
C THR A 229 10.71 -20.00 -0.73
N MET A 230 10.63 -19.47 0.49
CA MET A 230 9.37 -19.14 1.15
C MET A 230 8.61 -18.05 0.40
N GLY A 231 7.28 -18.12 0.43
CA GLY A 231 6.40 -17.06 -0.03
C GLY A 231 6.35 -15.89 0.95
N MET A 232 5.73 -14.80 0.51
CA MET A 232 5.69 -13.54 1.24
C MET A 232 4.94 -13.64 2.58
N GLU A 233 3.88 -14.44 2.67
CA GLU A 233 3.17 -14.64 3.93
C GLU A 233 4.00 -15.41 4.97
N GLU A 234 4.77 -16.42 4.54
CA GLU A 234 5.67 -17.16 5.42
C GLU A 234 6.84 -16.27 5.88
N LEU A 235 7.39 -15.48 4.96
CA LEU A 235 8.40 -14.47 5.29
C LEU A 235 7.88 -13.51 6.35
N TRP A 236 6.66 -12.99 6.17
CA TRP A 236 6.03 -12.12 7.15
C TRP A 236 5.91 -12.74 8.54
N ASP A 237 5.38 -13.96 8.62
CA ASP A 237 5.22 -14.66 9.88
C ASP A 237 6.57 -14.90 10.59
N LYS A 238 7.63 -15.23 9.86
CA LYS A 238 8.99 -15.35 10.42
C LYS A 238 9.55 -14.01 10.90
N LEU A 239 9.36 -12.95 10.12
CA LEU A 239 9.75 -11.60 10.51
C LEU A 239 9.04 -11.15 11.79
N LEU A 240 7.73 -11.36 11.89
CA LEU A 240 6.96 -11.03 13.10
C LEU A 240 7.49 -11.74 14.35
N ILE A 241 7.88 -12.99 14.24
CA ILE A 241 8.49 -13.75 15.34
C ILE A 241 9.83 -13.11 15.75
N HIS A 242 10.69 -12.79 14.79
CA HIS A 242 11.97 -12.14 15.04
C HIS A 242 11.80 -10.76 15.68
N TYR A 243 10.88 -9.93 15.15
CA TYR A 243 10.61 -8.58 15.64
C TYR A 243 10.09 -8.56 17.07
N ILE A 244 9.13 -9.43 17.40
CA ILE A 244 8.60 -9.56 18.77
C ILE A 244 9.72 -9.93 19.73
N HIS A 245 10.67 -10.78 19.33
CA HIS A 245 11.81 -11.17 20.17
C HIS A 245 12.84 -10.09 20.39
N GLN A 246 13.06 -9.30 19.37
CA GLN A 246 13.98 -8.17 19.44
C GLN A 246 13.33 -6.95 20.11
N GLY A 247 12.06 -7.05 20.55
CA GLY A 247 11.32 -5.93 21.12
C GLY A 247 11.01 -4.83 20.09
N LYS A 248 11.08 -5.15 18.80
CA LYS A 248 10.73 -4.22 17.72
C LYS A 248 9.22 -4.06 17.58
N PRO A 249 8.73 -2.93 17.05
CA PRO A 249 7.35 -2.79 16.64
C PRO A 249 6.96 -3.86 15.61
N LEU A 250 5.67 -4.21 15.56
CA LEU A 250 5.16 -5.15 14.55
C LEU A 250 5.35 -4.59 13.13
N LEU A 251 5.77 -5.46 12.22
CA LEU A 251 5.87 -5.17 10.79
C LEU A 251 4.49 -5.33 10.16
N TYR A 252 4.02 -4.31 9.45
CA TYR A 252 2.74 -4.28 8.77
C TYR A 252 2.88 -4.56 7.28
N ALA A 253 1.85 -5.19 6.71
CA ALA A 253 1.87 -5.66 5.34
C ALA A 253 0.95 -4.86 4.43
N LEU A 254 1.46 -4.54 3.24
CA LEU A 254 0.74 -3.88 2.16
C LEU A 254 0.44 -4.90 1.05
N ALA A 255 -0.62 -4.64 0.28
CA ALA A 255 -0.79 -5.19 -1.05
C ALA A 255 -0.76 -4.03 -2.05
N THR A 256 -0.09 -4.22 -3.17
CA THR A 256 0.13 -3.19 -4.19
C THR A 256 -0.03 -3.75 -5.59
N ASP A 257 -0.24 -2.86 -6.55
CA ASP A 257 -0.30 -3.22 -7.96
C ASP A 257 1.09 -3.36 -8.58
N ASP A 258 2.00 -2.45 -8.24
CA ASP A 258 3.27 -2.28 -8.95
C ASP A 258 3.04 -2.22 -10.46
N SER A 259 2.02 -1.43 -10.84
CA SER A 259 1.47 -1.43 -12.19
C SER A 259 2.35 -0.66 -13.16
N HIS A 260 2.66 -1.32 -14.28
CA HIS A 260 3.43 -0.78 -15.40
C HIS A 260 2.65 -0.83 -16.72
N ASN A 261 1.63 -1.72 -16.79
CA ASN A 261 0.92 -2.02 -18.03
C ASN A 261 -0.57 -1.68 -17.90
N TYR A 262 -0.98 -0.58 -18.51
CA TYR A 262 -2.36 -0.07 -18.49
C TYR A 262 -3.12 -0.30 -19.80
N LEU A 263 -2.42 -0.68 -20.85
CA LEU A 263 -2.99 -0.80 -22.21
C LEU A 263 -3.58 -2.18 -22.50
N GLU A 264 -3.04 -3.21 -21.86
CA GLU A 264 -3.48 -4.58 -22.02
C GLU A 264 -3.49 -5.26 -20.66
N HIS A 265 -4.59 -5.93 -20.32
CA HIS A 265 -4.73 -6.65 -19.05
C HIS A 265 -4.64 -8.15 -19.30
N LYS A 266 -3.60 -8.78 -18.80
CA LYS A 266 -3.39 -10.24 -18.86
C LYS A 266 -2.34 -10.72 -17.86
N ILE A 267 -2.34 -12.02 -17.60
CA ILE A 267 -1.26 -12.70 -16.87
C ILE A 267 0.08 -12.47 -17.58
N GLY A 268 1.14 -12.24 -16.84
CA GLY A 268 2.48 -11.94 -17.35
C GLY A 268 2.74 -10.45 -17.61
N LEU A 269 1.74 -9.58 -17.45
CA LEU A 269 1.90 -8.12 -17.41
C LEU A 269 1.65 -7.60 -16.00
N SER A 270 2.21 -6.43 -15.66
CA SER A 270 1.98 -5.76 -14.38
C SER A 270 0.82 -4.79 -14.48
N ASN A 271 -0.37 -5.26 -14.15
CA ASN A 271 -1.61 -4.51 -14.36
C ASN A 271 -2.14 -3.84 -13.08
N PRO A 272 -2.84 -2.70 -13.18
CA PRO A 272 -3.51 -2.08 -12.05
C PRO A 272 -4.72 -2.91 -11.58
N GLY A 273 -5.12 -2.74 -10.32
CA GLY A 273 -6.28 -3.39 -9.72
C GLY A 273 -6.01 -4.81 -9.20
N ARG A 274 -4.76 -5.20 -9.01
CA ARG A 274 -4.38 -6.52 -8.48
C ARG A 274 -4.25 -6.55 -6.96
N GLY A 275 -3.76 -5.47 -6.36
CA GLY A 275 -3.58 -5.38 -4.93
C GLY A 275 -3.66 -3.94 -4.43
N TRP A 276 -4.28 -3.74 -3.27
CA TRP A 276 -4.41 -2.42 -2.65
C TRP A 276 -4.55 -2.51 -1.14
N ILE A 277 -4.55 -1.36 -0.49
CA ILE A 277 -4.83 -1.24 0.93
C ILE A 277 -6.17 -0.54 1.17
N MET A 278 -6.81 -0.90 2.27
CA MET A 278 -7.97 -0.22 2.80
C MET A 278 -7.59 0.39 4.14
N VAL A 279 -7.57 1.72 4.24
CA VAL A 279 -7.13 2.46 5.42
C VAL A 279 -8.31 3.06 6.15
N LYS A 280 -8.43 2.81 7.46
CA LYS A 280 -9.50 3.33 8.31
C LYS A 280 -9.05 4.65 8.94
N ALA A 281 -9.45 5.77 8.35
CA ALA A 281 -9.04 7.10 8.79
C ALA A 281 -10.24 8.05 8.99
N GLN A 282 -10.03 9.15 9.72
CA GLN A 282 -11.06 10.16 9.96
C GLN A 282 -11.24 11.12 8.76
N SER A 283 -10.20 11.27 7.95
CA SER A 283 -10.22 12.15 6.77
C SER A 283 -9.30 11.62 5.68
N LEU A 284 -9.62 11.99 4.42
CA LEU A 284 -8.78 11.69 3.26
C LEU A 284 -7.70 12.77 3.12
N THR A 285 -6.64 12.65 3.91
CA THR A 285 -5.42 13.47 3.84
C THR A 285 -4.21 12.56 4.05
N ALA A 286 -3.07 12.89 3.46
CA ALA A 286 -1.86 12.06 3.58
C ALA A 286 -1.48 11.82 5.05
N GLY A 287 -1.51 12.87 5.89
CA GLY A 287 -1.22 12.72 7.32
C GLY A 287 -2.17 11.77 8.04
N ALA A 288 -3.49 11.92 7.85
CA ALA A 288 -4.46 11.05 8.52
C ALA A 288 -4.38 9.58 8.08
N LEU A 289 -4.07 9.36 6.79
CA LEU A 289 -3.84 8.00 6.26
C LEU A 289 -2.58 7.38 6.85
N ILE A 290 -1.46 8.12 6.86
CA ILE A 290 -0.18 7.65 7.40
C ILE A 290 -0.30 7.35 8.90
N ASP A 291 -0.91 8.25 9.67
CA ASP A 291 -1.15 8.05 11.10
C ASP A 291 -2.00 6.79 11.37
N ALA A 292 -3.04 6.56 10.56
CA ALA A 292 -3.85 5.34 10.65
C ALA A 292 -3.04 4.08 10.32
N MET A 293 -2.22 4.13 9.27
CA MET A 293 -1.36 3.01 8.88
C MET A 293 -0.34 2.69 9.96
N GLU A 294 0.30 3.68 10.57
CA GLU A 294 1.27 3.49 11.66
C GLU A 294 0.64 2.87 12.92
N ARG A 295 -0.67 3.05 13.14
CA ARG A 295 -1.41 2.35 14.20
C ARG A 295 -1.87 0.94 13.80
N GLY A 296 -1.74 0.55 12.52
CA GLY A 296 -2.26 -0.71 11.99
C GLY A 296 -3.77 -0.67 11.67
N ASP A 297 -4.36 0.53 11.57
CA ASP A 297 -5.77 0.74 11.24
C ASP A 297 -6.02 0.59 9.72
N PHE A 298 -5.48 -0.47 9.12
CA PHE A 298 -5.65 -0.78 7.71
C PHE A 298 -5.53 -2.28 7.47
N TYR A 299 -5.89 -2.72 6.27
CA TYR A 299 -5.66 -4.08 5.80
C TYR A 299 -5.24 -4.10 4.34
N ALA A 300 -4.49 -5.14 3.95
CA ALA A 300 -4.10 -5.43 2.59
C ALA A 300 -5.16 -6.31 1.91
N THR A 301 -5.41 -6.12 0.61
CA THR A 301 -6.42 -6.91 -0.09
C THR A 301 -6.16 -6.99 -1.59
N THR A 302 -6.68 -8.04 -2.20
CA THR A 302 -6.80 -8.21 -3.66
C THR A 302 -8.27 -8.19 -4.11
N GLY A 303 -9.19 -7.73 -3.21
CA GLY A 303 -10.61 -7.56 -3.56
C GLY A 303 -11.62 -7.91 -2.46
N VAL A 304 -11.25 -8.63 -1.38
CA VAL A 304 -12.15 -8.79 -0.24
C VAL A 304 -12.31 -7.47 0.48
N GLU A 305 -13.54 -7.00 0.62
CA GLU A 305 -13.88 -5.84 1.46
C GLU A 305 -14.29 -6.31 2.87
N LEU A 306 -13.74 -5.63 3.88
CA LEU A 306 -14.11 -5.85 5.28
C LEU A 306 -15.02 -4.72 5.76
N GLU A 307 -16.12 -5.10 6.37
CA GLU A 307 -17.00 -4.12 7.03
C GLU A 307 -16.36 -3.58 8.30
N ASP A 308 -15.73 -4.48 9.09
CA ASP A 308 -14.98 -4.08 10.28
C ASP A 308 -13.83 -5.04 10.59
N VAL A 309 -12.77 -4.45 11.12
CA VAL A 309 -11.66 -5.13 11.78
C VAL A 309 -11.42 -4.41 13.10
N SER A 310 -11.42 -5.15 14.19
CA SER A 310 -11.17 -4.56 15.51
C SER A 310 -10.38 -5.47 16.42
N PHE A 311 -9.54 -4.86 17.26
CA PHE A 311 -8.81 -5.56 18.32
C PHE A 311 -9.15 -4.93 19.66
N LYS A 312 -9.99 -5.64 20.44
CA LYS A 312 -10.44 -5.16 21.76
C LYS A 312 -10.39 -6.30 22.77
N LYS A 313 -9.97 -6.02 24.00
CA LYS A 313 -9.89 -7.01 25.09
C LYS A 313 -9.17 -8.31 24.68
N LYS A 314 -8.04 -8.17 23.95
CA LYS A 314 -7.22 -9.26 23.40
C LYS A 314 -7.96 -10.13 22.37
N THR A 315 -9.01 -9.63 21.74
CA THR A 315 -9.79 -10.35 20.73
C THR A 315 -9.71 -9.62 19.40
N LEU A 316 -9.16 -10.27 18.38
CA LEU A 316 -9.24 -9.85 16.98
C LEU A 316 -10.60 -10.30 16.44
N ALA A 317 -11.37 -9.35 15.95
CA ALA A 317 -12.67 -9.59 15.31
C ALA A 317 -12.61 -9.10 13.86
N VAL A 318 -13.15 -9.90 12.96
CA VAL A 318 -13.25 -9.60 11.53
C VAL A 318 -14.68 -9.78 11.08
N LYS A 319 -15.17 -8.82 10.29
CA LYS A 319 -16.47 -8.88 9.61
C LYS A 319 -16.29 -8.54 8.14
N VAL A 320 -16.63 -9.46 7.26
CA VAL A 320 -16.58 -9.29 5.80
C VAL A 320 -17.82 -8.53 5.34
N LYS A 321 -17.66 -7.63 4.37
CA LYS A 321 -18.77 -7.06 3.60
C LYS A 321 -19.09 -8.05 2.48
N PRO A 322 -20.17 -8.85 2.59
CA PRO A 322 -20.38 -9.98 1.72
C PRO A 322 -20.82 -9.56 0.31
N VAL A 323 -20.37 -10.31 -0.68
CA VAL A 323 -20.89 -10.29 -2.04
C VAL A 323 -21.86 -11.47 -2.21
N PRO A 324 -23.06 -11.27 -2.78
CA PRO A 324 -24.01 -12.36 -2.98
C PRO A 324 -23.42 -13.52 -3.79
N GLY A 325 -23.62 -14.77 -3.32
CA GLY A 325 -23.13 -15.97 -4.00
C GLY A 325 -21.66 -16.31 -3.78
N ILE A 326 -20.94 -15.51 -2.98
CA ILE A 326 -19.52 -15.73 -2.66
C ILE A 326 -19.39 -16.30 -1.24
N ASP A 327 -18.65 -17.40 -1.12
CA ASP A 327 -18.28 -18.00 0.16
C ASP A 327 -16.97 -17.40 0.68
N TYR A 328 -16.83 -17.34 2.01
CA TYR A 328 -15.63 -16.84 2.67
C TYR A 328 -15.10 -17.81 3.70
N THR A 329 -13.77 -17.93 3.74
CA THR A 329 -13.04 -18.63 4.79
C THR A 329 -12.14 -17.63 5.52
N ILE A 330 -12.35 -17.49 6.83
CA ILE A 330 -11.56 -16.61 7.71
C ILE A 330 -10.59 -17.49 8.50
N GLN A 331 -9.31 -17.30 8.25
CA GLN A 331 -8.20 -18.00 8.90
C GLN A 331 -7.48 -17.06 9.86
N PHE A 332 -7.24 -17.50 11.09
CA PHE A 332 -6.39 -16.81 12.05
C PHE A 332 -5.01 -17.49 12.07
N TRP A 333 -3.99 -16.74 11.69
CA TRP A 333 -2.60 -17.17 11.64
C TRP A 333 -1.82 -16.49 12.75
N GLY A 334 -0.81 -17.16 13.30
CA GLY A 334 0.02 -16.60 14.36
C GLY A 334 1.10 -17.56 14.80
N ALA A 335 1.86 -17.17 15.81
CA ALA A 335 2.89 -18.01 16.42
C ALA A 335 2.65 -18.16 17.93
N GLU A 336 3.11 -19.27 18.49
CA GLU A 336 3.03 -19.56 19.92
C GLU A 336 4.44 -19.50 20.54
N LYS A 337 4.52 -19.13 21.81
CA LYS A 337 5.72 -19.30 22.63
C LYS A 337 6.02 -20.77 22.74
N SER A 338 7.21 -21.20 22.39
CA SER A 338 7.69 -22.55 22.61
C SER A 338 8.39 -22.67 23.96
N ALA A 339 8.28 -23.85 24.61
CA ALA A 339 8.93 -24.10 25.89
C ALA A 339 10.46 -24.21 25.76
N ASP A 340 10.97 -24.64 24.60
CA ASP A 340 12.37 -24.82 24.26
C ASP A 340 12.99 -23.60 23.55
N GLY A 341 12.21 -22.52 23.35
CA GLY A 341 12.66 -21.32 22.67
C GLY A 341 12.83 -21.48 21.15
N VAL A 342 12.69 -22.67 20.60
CA VAL A 342 12.74 -22.94 19.17
C VAL A 342 11.40 -22.55 18.55
N ARG A 343 11.43 -21.72 17.49
CA ARG A 343 10.26 -21.13 16.90
C ARG A 343 10.06 -21.64 15.51
N GLN A 344 8.92 -22.25 15.31
CA GLN A 344 8.39 -22.53 14.00
C GLN A 344 7.72 -21.27 13.46
N GLY A 345 7.66 -21.12 12.14
CA GLY A 345 6.94 -20.05 11.47
C GLY A 345 5.46 -19.95 11.85
N GLY A 346 4.74 -19.06 11.21
CA GLY A 346 3.30 -18.91 11.44
C GLY A 346 2.53 -20.20 11.23
N LYS A 347 1.52 -20.41 12.06
CA LYS A 347 0.63 -21.56 11.94
C LYS A 347 -0.84 -21.14 11.97
N LEU A 348 -1.68 -21.94 11.35
CA LEU A 348 -3.12 -21.78 11.42
C LEU A 348 -3.60 -22.08 12.86
N LEU A 349 -4.14 -21.07 13.52
CA LEU A 349 -4.65 -21.15 14.90
C LEU A 349 -6.12 -21.48 14.94
N LYS A 350 -6.89 -21.00 13.95
CA LYS A 350 -8.33 -21.18 13.83
C LYS A 350 -8.77 -20.90 12.40
N GLU A 351 -9.75 -21.66 11.92
CA GLU A 351 -10.43 -21.42 10.65
C GLU A 351 -11.94 -21.40 10.86
N VAL A 352 -12.65 -20.51 10.16
CA VAL A 352 -14.10 -20.35 10.21
C VAL A 352 -14.61 -20.07 8.81
N LYS A 353 -15.58 -20.84 8.34
CA LYS A 353 -16.35 -20.53 7.13
C LYS A 353 -17.45 -19.53 7.48
N GLY A 354 -17.60 -18.48 6.69
CA GLY A 354 -18.61 -17.45 6.85
C GLY A 354 -18.04 -16.02 6.86
N ILE A 355 -18.92 -15.05 7.13
CA ILE A 355 -18.63 -13.61 6.97
C ILE A 355 -18.17 -12.92 8.25
N LYS A 356 -18.10 -13.61 9.38
CA LYS A 356 -17.61 -13.05 10.66
C LYS A 356 -16.91 -14.09 11.50
N ALA A 357 -15.82 -13.70 12.12
CA ALA A 357 -15.09 -14.56 13.04
C ALA A 357 -14.33 -13.75 14.09
N THR A 358 -14.01 -14.41 15.18
CA THR A 358 -13.17 -13.82 16.25
C THR A 358 -12.11 -14.80 16.72
N TYR A 359 -10.98 -14.25 17.15
CA TYR A 359 -9.94 -15.02 17.82
C TYR A 359 -9.46 -14.26 19.05
N LYS A 360 -9.54 -14.90 20.23
CA LYS A 360 -9.03 -14.35 21.49
C LYS A 360 -7.60 -14.84 21.71
N LEU A 361 -6.64 -13.93 21.81
CA LEU A 361 -5.23 -14.24 22.10
C LEU A 361 -5.10 -15.04 23.41
N ARG A 362 -4.57 -16.25 23.30
CA ARG A 362 -4.25 -17.13 24.43
C ARG A 362 -2.94 -16.70 25.10
N LYS A 363 -2.69 -17.15 26.32
CA LYS A 363 -1.46 -16.79 27.08
C LYS A 363 -0.18 -17.10 26.30
N LYS A 364 -0.17 -18.19 25.53
CA LYS A 364 0.97 -18.64 24.73
C LYS A 364 1.13 -17.97 23.37
N ASP A 365 0.12 -17.28 22.86
CA ASP A 365 0.19 -16.65 21.54
C ASP A 365 1.13 -15.44 21.57
N LEU A 366 2.02 -15.33 20.58
CA LEU A 366 2.90 -14.18 20.36
C LEU A 366 2.13 -13.07 19.66
N TYR A 367 1.46 -13.41 18.56
CA TYR A 367 0.64 -12.51 17.76
C TYR A 367 -0.50 -13.31 17.08
N VAL A 368 -1.44 -12.60 16.49
CA VAL A 368 -2.43 -13.14 15.55
C VAL A 368 -2.69 -12.12 14.44
N ARG A 369 -2.85 -12.61 13.23
CA ARG A 369 -3.39 -11.91 12.07
C ARG A 369 -4.48 -12.73 11.41
N ALA A 370 -5.36 -12.10 10.62
CA ALA A 370 -6.36 -12.86 9.86
C ALA A 370 -6.06 -12.81 8.37
N LYS A 371 -6.31 -13.93 7.69
CA LYS A 371 -6.39 -14.07 6.24
C LYS A 371 -7.81 -14.43 5.87
N ILE A 372 -8.40 -13.71 4.94
CA ILE A 372 -9.75 -13.93 4.47
C ILE A 372 -9.68 -14.33 3.01
N ILE A 373 -10.17 -15.52 2.68
CA ILE A 373 -10.16 -16.08 1.34
C ILE A 373 -11.60 -16.17 0.87
N SER A 374 -11.90 -15.63 -0.30
CA SER A 374 -13.20 -15.78 -0.95
C SER A 374 -13.20 -16.94 -1.94
N SER A 375 -14.37 -17.42 -2.34
CA SER A 375 -14.53 -18.36 -3.47
C SER A 375 -14.46 -17.67 -4.84
N GLN A 376 -14.35 -16.33 -4.87
CA GLN A 376 -14.30 -15.54 -6.10
C GLN A 376 -12.91 -15.59 -6.72
N LEU A 377 -12.83 -15.91 -8.01
CA LEU A 377 -11.63 -15.75 -8.83
C LEU A 377 -11.39 -14.26 -9.10
N LYS A 378 -10.12 -13.87 -9.17
CA LYS A 378 -9.74 -12.52 -9.61
C LYS A 378 -10.03 -12.33 -11.10
N GLU A 379 -10.57 -11.17 -11.46
CA GLU A 379 -10.80 -10.80 -12.87
C GLU A 379 -9.50 -10.52 -13.61
N ASN A 380 -8.52 -9.92 -12.93
CA ASN A 380 -7.19 -9.62 -13.45
C ASN A 380 -6.13 -10.28 -12.55
N PRO A 381 -5.96 -11.61 -12.64
CA PRO A 381 -5.13 -12.34 -11.70
C PRO A 381 -3.63 -12.14 -11.98
N TYR A 382 -2.84 -12.23 -10.92
CA TYR A 382 -1.40 -12.42 -11.01
C TYR A 382 -1.06 -13.78 -11.63
N MET A 383 -1.78 -14.82 -11.20
CA MET A 383 -1.66 -16.20 -11.64
C MET A 383 -3.05 -16.79 -11.87
N GLU A 384 -3.16 -17.71 -12.84
CA GLU A 384 -4.41 -18.42 -13.10
C GLU A 384 -4.93 -19.15 -11.84
N GLY A 385 -6.22 -19.02 -11.59
CA GLY A 385 -6.86 -19.62 -10.41
C GLY A 385 -6.73 -18.82 -9.12
N ASP A 386 -6.09 -17.63 -9.13
CA ASP A 386 -6.00 -16.78 -7.96
C ASP A 386 -7.36 -16.40 -7.40
N LEU A 387 -7.54 -16.61 -6.09
CA LEU A 387 -8.71 -16.20 -5.34
C LEU A 387 -8.54 -14.81 -4.75
N VAL A 388 -9.63 -14.09 -4.67
CA VAL A 388 -9.67 -12.79 -4.00
C VAL A 388 -9.43 -12.99 -2.50
N THR A 389 -8.47 -12.26 -1.92
CA THR A 389 -7.97 -12.47 -0.56
C THR A 389 -7.78 -11.13 0.16
N ALA A 390 -7.86 -11.13 1.50
CA ALA A 390 -7.43 -10.00 2.34
C ALA A 390 -6.58 -10.48 3.53
N TRP A 391 -5.73 -9.57 4.03
CA TRP A 391 -4.86 -9.79 5.18
C TRP A 391 -4.99 -8.63 6.17
N THR A 392 -5.43 -8.93 7.39
CA THR A 392 -5.42 -7.91 8.46
C THR A 392 -4.02 -7.73 9.02
N GLN A 393 -3.76 -6.57 9.62
CA GLN A 393 -2.51 -6.37 10.33
C GLN A 393 -2.40 -7.27 11.57
N PRO A 394 -1.17 -7.67 11.94
CA PRO A 394 -0.96 -8.48 13.13
C PRO A 394 -1.25 -7.67 14.38
N VAL A 395 -1.80 -8.36 15.38
CA VAL A 395 -1.98 -7.82 16.71
C VAL A 395 -1.31 -8.72 17.73
N ALA A 396 -0.67 -8.11 18.73
CA ALA A 396 0.01 -8.81 19.83
C ALA A 396 -0.53 -8.32 21.17
N LYS A 397 -0.10 -8.98 22.23
CA LYS A 397 -0.34 -8.46 23.58
C LYS A 397 0.52 -7.22 23.80
N PRO A 398 -0.03 -6.22 24.49
CA PRO A 398 0.77 -5.11 25.00
C PRO A 398 1.81 -5.61 26.01
#